data_89166a82c2b57ae02add457bbc112719
#
_entry.id   89166a82c2b57ae02add457bbc112719
#
_cell.length_a   1.000
_cell.length_b   1.000
_cell.length_c   1.000
_cell.angle_alpha   90.00
_cell.angle_beta   90.00
_cell.angle_gamma   90.00
#
_symmetry.space_group_name_H-M   'P 1'
#
loop_
_entity.id
_entity.type
_entity.pdbx_description
1 polymer ?
#
loop_
_entity_poly.entity_id
_entity_poly.type
_entity_poly.pdbx_seq_one_letter_code
_entity_poly.pdbx_strand_id
1 'polypeptide(L)'
;ARGVVERFCQKYDFPLIVRDMAAEGLAIPDVKRKLKRPICSACGKIKRYFFNQTAKEGGFTVLATGHNLDDEVARLTSNTLRWDSAYLSDQGPMLDDSDGFAKKVKPFWRVTEFETANYAFLMGIENHYAPCPYSTGASFSTLKSLWLELEDKMPGRKMDFYHGFLERGKPAFQSAEQQEGDVLSPCTRC
;
A
#
# COMPACT_ATOMS: atom_id res chain seq x y z
N ALA A 1 0.41 -18.70 -0.57
CA ALA A 1 1.25 -17.52 -0.84
C ALA A 1 2.71 -17.74 -0.46
N ARG A 2 3.02 -18.15 0.81
CA ARG A 2 4.40 -18.28 1.30
C ARG A 2 5.28 -19.14 0.38
N GLY A 3 4.88 -20.38 0.06
CA GLY A 3 5.67 -21.30 -0.77
C GLY A 3 5.97 -20.76 -2.19
N VAL A 4 5.09 -19.94 -2.76
CA VAL A 4 5.34 -19.28 -4.06
C VAL A 4 6.51 -18.29 -3.93
N VAL A 5 6.50 -17.47 -2.89
CA VAL A 5 7.58 -16.49 -2.63
C VAL A 5 8.90 -17.21 -2.31
N GLU A 6 8.88 -18.27 -1.51
CA GLU A 6 10.06 -19.07 -1.18
C GLU A 6 10.73 -19.64 -2.45
N ARG A 7 9.92 -20.27 -3.34
CA ARG A 7 10.45 -20.79 -4.62
C ARG A 7 11.00 -19.69 -5.52
N PHE A 8 10.34 -18.55 -5.58
CA PHE A 8 10.81 -17.41 -6.36
C PHE A 8 12.16 -16.90 -5.83
N CYS A 9 12.26 -16.64 -4.54
CA CYS A 9 13.49 -16.17 -3.91
C CYS A 9 14.64 -17.17 -4.11
N GLN A 10 14.36 -18.47 -3.96
CA GLN A 10 15.35 -19.52 -4.21
C GLN A 10 15.81 -19.57 -5.68
N LYS A 11 14.86 -19.45 -6.63
CA LYS A 11 15.17 -19.46 -8.07
C LYS A 11 16.09 -18.32 -8.51
N TYR A 12 15.93 -17.15 -7.91
CA TYR A 12 16.64 -15.93 -8.30
C TYR A 12 17.71 -15.48 -7.29
N ASP A 13 18.00 -16.33 -6.29
CA ASP A 13 18.98 -16.05 -5.23
C ASP A 13 18.71 -14.76 -4.46
N PHE A 14 17.44 -14.49 -4.15
CA PHE A 14 17.06 -13.35 -3.33
C PHE A 14 16.99 -13.75 -1.85
N PRO A 15 17.54 -12.95 -0.93
CA PRO A 15 17.38 -13.16 0.49
C PRO A 15 15.90 -13.00 0.90
N LEU A 16 15.40 -13.92 1.72
CA LEU A 16 14.01 -13.91 2.19
C LEU A 16 13.95 -13.79 3.72
N ILE A 17 13.28 -12.76 4.21
CA ILE A 17 12.95 -12.61 5.62
C ILE A 17 11.45 -12.91 5.79
N VAL A 18 11.13 -13.87 6.64
CA VAL A 18 9.74 -14.26 6.95
C VAL A 18 9.41 -13.82 8.37
N ARG A 19 8.35 -13.02 8.52
CA ARG A 19 7.78 -12.65 9.81
C ARG A 19 6.44 -13.37 10.00
N ASP A 20 6.36 -14.19 11.04
CA ASP A 20 5.14 -14.90 11.39
C ASP A 20 4.34 -14.10 12.42
N MET A 21 3.26 -13.49 11.97
CA MET A 21 2.38 -12.70 12.83
C MET A 21 1.69 -13.53 13.92
N ALA A 22 1.54 -14.83 13.72
CA ALA A 22 0.96 -15.71 14.74
C ALA A 22 1.94 -15.90 15.91
N ALA A 23 3.23 -16.06 15.63
CA ALA A 23 4.28 -16.13 16.65
C ALA A 23 4.38 -14.83 17.47
N GLU A 24 4.06 -13.69 16.85
CA GLU A 24 4.01 -12.37 17.51
C GLU A 24 2.68 -12.09 18.24
N GLY A 25 1.80 -13.09 18.37
CA GLY A 25 0.48 -12.93 19.00
C GLY A 25 -0.53 -12.10 18.22
N LEU A 26 -0.26 -11.81 16.95
CA LEU A 26 -1.07 -10.97 16.07
C LEU A 26 -1.67 -11.75 14.89
N ALA A 27 -2.01 -13.02 15.09
CA ALA A 27 -2.70 -13.81 14.08
C ALA A 27 -3.99 -13.12 13.63
N ILE A 28 -4.14 -12.89 12.33
CA ILE A 28 -5.26 -12.12 11.77
C ILE A 28 -6.64 -12.70 12.16
N PRO A 29 -6.87 -14.03 12.19
CA PRO A 29 -8.14 -14.58 12.68
C PRO A 29 -8.45 -14.18 14.14
N ASP A 30 -7.44 -14.14 15.00
CA ASP A 30 -7.60 -13.80 16.41
C ASP A 30 -7.85 -12.31 16.60
N VAL A 31 -7.13 -11.48 15.87
CA VAL A 31 -7.35 -10.02 15.82
C VAL A 31 -8.77 -9.73 15.34
N LYS A 32 -9.25 -10.44 14.30
CA LYS A 32 -10.63 -10.27 13.80
C LYS A 32 -11.67 -10.56 14.87
N ARG A 33 -11.50 -11.63 15.65
CA ARG A 33 -12.46 -11.99 16.73
C ARG A 33 -12.60 -10.90 17.79
N LYS A 34 -11.53 -10.14 18.01
CA LYS A 34 -11.49 -9.06 19.02
C LYS A 34 -11.94 -7.70 18.48
N LEU A 35 -12.05 -7.53 17.16
CA LEU A 35 -12.37 -6.25 16.53
C LEU A 35 -13.82 -6.21 16.01
N LYS A 36 -14.55 -5.14 16.36
CA LYS A 36 -15.90 -4.85 15.85
C LYS A 36 -15.89 -4.20 14.45
N ARG A 37 -14.73 -3.74 13.96
CA ARG A 37 -14.57 -3.05 12.67
C ARG A 37 -14.00 -3.98 11.59
N PRO A 38 -14.06 -3.61 10.30
CA PRO A 38 -13.46 -4.39 9.21
C PRO A 38 -11.98 -4.67 9.46
N ILE A 39 -11.58 -5.94 9.30
CA ILE A 39 -10.24 -6.41 9.62
C ILE A 39 -9.16 -5.86 8.68
N CYS A 40 -9.51 -5.50 7.43
CA CYS A 40 -8.54 -5.04 6.43
C CYS A 40 -7.70 -3.85 6.90
N SER A 41 -8.32 -2.88 7.61
CA SER A 41 -7.61 -1.74 8.17
C SER A 41 -6.59 -2.17 9.22
N ALA A 42 -6.96 -3.05 10.15
CA ALA A 42 -6.05 -3.56 11.18
C ALA A 42 -4.93 -4.43 10.57
N CYS A 43 -5.28 -5.33 9.66
CA CYS A 43 -4.30 -6.15 8.93
C CYS A 43 -3.28 -5.28 8.18
N GLY A 44 -3.73 -4.23 7.52
CA GLY A 44 -2.86 -3.28 6.84
C GLY A 44 -1.92 -2.53 7.79
N LYS A 45 -2.40 -2.14 8.99
CA LYS A 45 -1.56 -1.50 10.03
C LYS A 45 -0.50 -2.47 10.56
N ILE A 46 -0.89 -3.70 10.90
CA ILE A 46 0.02 -4.75 11.39
C ILE A 46 1.11 -5.03 10.36
N LYS A 47 0.75 -5.23 9.09
CA LYS A 47 1.74 -5.47 8.02
C LYS A 47 2.73 -4.31 7.90
N ARG A 48 2.25 -3.07 7.88
CA ARG A 48 3.12 -1.88 7.78
C ARG A 48 4.05 -1.74 8.98
N TYR A 49 3.56 -2.06 10.17
CA TYR A 49 4.40 -2.10 11.38
C TYR A 49 5.58 -3.06 11.20
N PHE A 50 5.31 -4.32 10.81
CA PHE A 50 6.37 -5.32 10.62
C PHE A 50 7.29 -5.00 9.43
N PHE A 51 6.81 -4.39 8.37
CA PHE A 51 7.67 -3.94 7.28
C PHE A 51 8.67 -2.87 7.77
N ASN A 52 8.18 -1.88 8.50
CA ASN A 52 9.05 -0.84 9.06
C ASN A 52 10.03 -1.41 10.10
N GLN A 53 9.55 -2.28 10.98
CA GLN A 53 10.39 -2.93 11.98
C GLN A 53 11.50 -3.78 11.32
N THR A 54 11.16 -4.60 10.34
CA THR A 54 12.12 -5.42 9.60
C THR A 54 13.13 -4.56 8.85
N ALA A 55 12.69 -3.46 8.25
CA ALA A 55 13.60 -2.52 7.59
C ALA A 55 14.59 -1.90 8.58
N LYS A 56 14.11 -1.46 9.74
CA LYS A 56 14.95 -0.88 10.81
C LYS A 56 15.94 -1.89 11.37
N GLU A 57 15.48 -3.09 11.73
CA GLU A 57 16.33 -4.15 12.27
C GLU A 57 17.40 -4.64 11.28
N GLY A 58 17.05 -4.66 9.98
CA GLY A 58 17.97 -5.02 8.89
C GLY A 58 18.88 -3.90 8.41
N GLY A 59 18.76 -2.67 8.96
CA GLY A 59 19.53 -1.51 8.52
C GLY A 59 19.18 -1.05 7.09
N PHE A 60 18.00 -1.40 6.58
CA PHE A 60 17.57 -1.00 5.24
C PHE A 60 17.13 0.47 5.23
N THR A 61 17.66 1.22 4.28
CA THR A 61 17.34 2.65 4.11
C THR A 61 16.11 2.88 3.24
N VAL A 62 15.71 1.89 2.43
CA VAL A 62 14.58 1.97 1.50
C VAL A 62 13.69 0.74 1.63
N LEU A 63 12.38 0.97 1.70
CA LEU A 63 11.33 -0.04 1.66
C LEU A 63 10.55 0.10 0.34
N ALA A 64 10.78 -0.80 -0.62
CA ALA A 64 10.01 -0.87 -1.85
C ALA A 64 8.73 -1.69 -1.64
N THR A 65 7.60 -1.20 -2.17
CA THR A 65 6.33 -1.92 -2.14
C THR A 65 5.78 -2.14 -3.54
N GLY A 66 5.07 -3.25 -3.75
CA GLY A 66 4.48 -3.61 -5.04
C GLY A 66 3.18 -2.87 -5.39
N HIS A 67 2.88 -1.72 -4.76
CA HIS A 67 1.72 -0.92 -5.13
C HIS A 67 1.85 -0.42 -6.57
N ASN A 68 0.78 -0.58 -7.34
CA ASN A 68 0.66 -0.19 -8.74
C ASN A 68 -0.26 1.02 -8.94
N LEU A 69 -0.46 1.45 -10.19
CA LEU A 69 -1.32 2.58 -10.52
C LEU A 69 -2.76 2.38 -10.04
N ASP A 70 -3.32 1.17 -10.15
CA ASP A 70 -4.68 0.89 -9.69
C ASP A 70 -4.83 1.04 -8.16
N ASP A 71 -3.80 0.67 -7.40
CA ASP A 71 -3.76 0.87 -5.95
C ASP A 71 -3.70 2.36 -5.60
N GLU A 72 -2.86 3.11 -6.30
CA GLU A 72 -2.67 4.55 -6.04
C GLU A 72 -3.91 5.36 -6.40
N VAL A 73 -4.54 5.07 -7.54
CA VAL A 73 -5.77 5.73 -7.98
C VAL A 73 -6.94 5.40 -7.03
N ALA A 74 -7.10 4.13 -6.64
CA ALA A 74 -8.13 3.75 -5.67
C ALA A 74 -7.91 4.43 -4.31
N ARG A 75 -6.67 4.54 -3.87
CA ARG A 75 -6.31 5.25 -2.63
C ARG A 75 -6.59 6.73 -2.73
N LEU A 76 -6.17 7.38 -3.82
CA LEU A 76 -6.42 8.79 -4.07
C LEU A 76 -7.93 9.09 -4.06
N THR A 77 -8.70 8.30 -4.81
CA THR A 77 -10.16 8.42 -4.83
C THR A 77 -10.76 8.28 -3.43
N SER A 78 -10.33 7.27 -2.66
CA SER A 78 -10.81 7.06 -1.30
C SER A 78 -10.50 8.24 -0.38
N ASN A 79 -9.32 8.83 -0.48
CA ASN A 79 -8.92 9.99 0.32
C ASN A 79 -9.67 11.26 -0.11
N THR A 80 -9.84 11.47 -1.43
CA THR A 80 -10.61 12.60 -1.98
C THR A 80 -12.08 12.54 -1.59
N LEU A 81 -12.71 11.36 -1.64
CA LEU A 81 -14.12 11.19 -1.22
C LEU A 81 -14.35 11.52 0.26
N ARG A 82 -13.33 11.47 1.09
CA ARG A 82 -13.39 11.86 2.51
C ARG A 82 -12.82 13.24 2.78
N TRP A 83 -12.23 13.89 1.79
CA TRP A 83 -11.47 15.12 1.94
C TRP A 83 -10.42 15.03 3.06
N ASP A 84 -9.70 13.90 3.10
CA ASP A 84 -8.68 13.61 4.11
C ASP A 84 -7.37 14.30 3.71
N SER A 85 -7.21 15.56 4.12
CA SER A 85 -6.11 16.44 3.71
C SER A 85 -4.75 15.86 4.12
N ALA A 86 -4.64 15.31 5.34
CA ALA A 86 -3.41 14.72 5.84
C ALA A 86 -2.94 13.53 4.98
N TYR A 87 -3.87 12.65 4.58
CA TYR A 87 -3.51 11.57 3.67
C TYR A 87 -3.30 12.03 2.22
N LEU A 88 -3.90 13.13 1.80
CA LEU A 88 -3.69 13.69 0.47
C LEU A 88 -2.33 14.39 0.36
N SER A 89 -1.89 15.11 1.38
CA SER A 89 -0.56 15.75 1.41
C SER A 89 0.57 14.72 1.35
N ASP A 90 0.41 13.58 2.05
CA ASP A 90 1.42 12.52 2.12
C ASP A 90 1.39 11.55 0.93
N GLN A 91 0.27 11.49 0.19
CA GLN A 91 0.15 10.48 -0.87
C GLN A 91 1.12 10.74 -2.02
N GLY A 92 1.90 9.73 -2.39
CA GLY A 92 2.83 9.80 -3.51
C GLY A 92 3.57 8.49 -3.77
N PRO A 93 4.33 8.44 -4.88
CA PRO A 93 5.15 7.28 -5.23
C PRO A 93 6.38 7.12 -4.32
N MET A 94 6.77 8.18 -3.65
CA MET A 94 7.84 8.20 -2.64
C MET A 94 7.34 8.89 -1.39
N LEU A 95 7.70 8.33 -0.24
CA LEU A 95 7.55 8.95 1.07
C LEU A 95 8.93 8.96 1.70
N ASP A 96 9.38 10.13 2.12
CA ASP A 96 10.69 10.28 2.72
C ASP A 96 10.77 9.57 4.06
N ASP A 97 11.97 9.33 4.52
CA ASP A 97 12.24 8.80 5.85
C ASP A 97 11.79 9.80 6.92
N SER A 98 11.15 9.28 7.95
CA SER A 98 10.75 10.05 9.12
C SER A 98 10.83 9.18 10.36
N ASP A 99 11.16 9.77 11.49
CA ASP A 99 11.15 9.12 12.82
C ASP A 99 11.88 7.77 12.88
N GLY A 100 12.95 7.61 12.09
CA GLY A 100 13.74 6.37 12.01
C GLY A 100 13.09 5.25 11.18
N PHE A 101 12.08 5.56 10.37
CA PHE A 101 11.54 4.65 9.35
C PHE A 101 12.27 4.82 8.03
N ALA A 102 12.46 3.72 7.32
CA ALA A 102 13.05 3.71 5.99
C ALA A 102 12.17 4.49 4.98
N LYS A 103 12.81 5.17 4.05
CA LYS A 103 12.15 5.79 2.88
C LYS A 103 11.30 4.74 2.15
N LYS A 104 10.06 5.08 1.80
CA LYS A 104 9.15 4.17 1.07
C LYS A 104 9.06 4.56 -0.39
N VAL A 105 9.18 3.55 -1.27
CA VAL A 105 9.06 3.75 -2.70
C VAL A 105 8.08 2.75 -3.31
N LYS A 106 7.41 3.17 -4.38
CA LYS A 106 6.43 2.37 -5.13
C LYS A 106 6.86 2.31 -6.60
N PRO A 107 7.77 1.40 -6.98
CA PRO A 107 8.32 1.38 -8.33
C PRO A 107 7.28 1.23 -9.44
N PHE A 108 6.16 0.55 -9.16
CA PHE A 108 5.10 0.26 -10.12
C PHE A 108 3.98 1.31 -10.18
N TRP A 109 4.16 2.50 -9.60
CA TRP A 109 3.11 3.53 -9.54
C TRP A 109 2.56 3.99 -10.91
N ARG A 110 3.30 3.76 -11.99
CA ARG A 110 2.90 4.07 -13.38
C ARG A 110 2.41 2.85 -14.16
N VAL A 111 2.44 1.67 -13.58
CA VAL A 111 2.10 0.40 -14.21
C VAL A 111 0.77 -0.08 -13.65
N THR A 112 -0.14 -0.50 -14.52
CA THR A 112 -1.45 -1.02 -14.14
C THR A 112 -1.38 -2.45 -13.58
N GLU A 113 -2.43 -2.85 -12.86
CA GLU A 113 -2.57 -4.24 -12.39
C GLU A 113 -2.62 -5.23 -13.58
N PHE A 114 -3.27 -4.82 -14.68
CA PHE A 114 -3.31 -5.59 -15.92
C PHE A 114 -1.92 -5.80 -16.54
N GLU A 115 -1.11 -4.75 -16.64
CA GLU A 115 0.25 -4.84 -17.18
C GLU A 115 1.15 -5.71 -16.30
N THR A 116 1.08 -5.56 -14.98
CA THR A 116 1.85 -6.40 -14.05
C THR A 116 1.45 -7.87 -14.13
N ALA A 117 0.16 -8.16 -14.27
CA ALA A 117 -0.35 -9.53 -14.42
C ALA A 117 0.11 -10.16 -15.74
N ASN A 118 0.03 -9.41 -16.85
CA ASN A 118 0.52 -9.88 -18.15
C ASN A 118 2.03 -10.10 -18.15
N TYR A 119 2.80 -9.19 -17.56
CA TYR A 119 4.24 -9.38 -17.41
C TYR A 119 4.57 -10.65 -16.63
N ALA A 120 3.91 -10.86 -15.49
CA ALA A 120 4.13 -12.05 -14.68
C ALA A 120 3.78 -13.34 -15.45
N PHE A 121 2.69 -13.32 -16.21
CA PHE A 121 2.27 -14.45 -17.06
C PHE A 121 3.31 -14.76 -18.16
N LEU A 122 3.72 -13.75 -18.92
CA LEU A 122 4.69 -13.89 -20.02
C LEU A 122 6.06 -14.35 -19.53
N MET A 123 6.48 -13.89 -18.34
CA MET A 123 7.75 -14.28 -17.73
C MET A 123 7.70 -15.61 -16.96
N GLY A 124 6.55 -16.28 -16.94
CA GLY A 124 6.36 -17.54 -16.21
C GLY A 124 6.55 -17.37 -14.70
N ILE A 125 6.25 -16.19 -14.16
CA ILE A 125 6.32 -15.94 -12.71
C ILE A 125 5.09 -16.57 -12.07
N GLU A 126 5.34 -17.53 -11.17
CA GLU A 126 4.27 -18.19 -10.43
C GLU A 126 3.52 -17.17 -9.55
N ASN A 127 2.20 -17.16 -9.62
CA ASN A 127 1.34 -16.25 -8.87
C ASN A 127 0.38 -17.03 -7.97
N HIS A 128 -0.08 -16.38 -6.90
CA HIS A 128 -1.05 -16.92 -5.97
C HIS A 128 -2.43 -16.30 -6.22
N TYR A 129 -3.31 -17.09 -6.84
CA TYR A 129 -4.62 -16.62 -7.29
C TYR A 129 -5.74 -16.72 -6.24
N ALA A 130 -5.50 -17.32 -5.09
CA ALA A 130 -6.53 -17.45 -4.07
C ALA A 130 -6.80 -16.09 -3.40
N PRO A 131 -8.05 -15.60 -3.43
CA PRO A 131 -8.40 -14.33 -2.79
C PRO A 131 -8.28 -14.44 -1.27
N CYS A 132 -8.03 -13.30 -0.62
CA CYS A 132 -8.04 -13.24 0.83
C CYS A 132 -9.47 -13.53 1.36
N PRO A 133 -9.66 -14.47 2.29
CA PRO A 133 -11.01 -14.80 2.80
C PRO A 133 -11.69 -13.65 3.53
N TYR A 134 -10.96 -12.58 3.86
CA TYR A 134 -11.45 -11.39 4.55
C TYR A 134 -11.64 -10.18 3.62
N SER A 135 -11.40 -10.30 2.31
CA SER A 135 -11.47 -9.18 1.36
C SER A 135 -12.90 -8.87 0.86
N THR A 136 -13.87 -9.74 1.14
CA THR A 136 -15.27 -9.54 0.72
C THR A 136 -15.80 -8.23 1.31
N GLY A 137 -16.33 -7.35 0.44
CA GLY A 137 -16.86 -6.04 0.83
C GLY A 137 -15.80 -4.98 1.14
N ALA A 138 -14.53 -5.22 0.78
CA ALA A 138 -13.49 -4.21 0.92
C ALA A 138 -13.74 -3.02 -0.05
N SER A 139 -13.84 -1.81 0.48
CA SER A 139 -14.10 -0.58 -0.30
C SER A 139 -13.10 -0.35 -1.44
N PHE A 140 -11.87 -0.81 -1.27
CA PHE A 140 -10.83 -0.73 -2.31
C PHE A 140 -11.17 -1.56 -3.55
N SER A 141 -11.78 -2.72 -3.39
CA SER A 141 -12.20 -3.56 -4.53
C SER A 141 -13.27 -2.85 -5.35
N THR A 142 -14.23 -2.19 -4.71
CA THR A 142 -15.26 -1.40 -5.38
C THR A 142 -14.66 -0.24 -6.17
N LEU A 143 -13.72 0.50 -5.57
CA LEU A 143 -13.06 1.61 -6.26
C LEU A 143 -12.24 1.14 -7.45
N LYS A 144 -11.51 0.02 -7.33
CA LYS A 144 -10.78 -0.56 -8.45
C LYS A 144 -11.71 -0.97 -9.60
N SER A 145 -12.85 -1.58 -9.29
CA SER A 145 -13.84 -1.95 -10.32
C SER A 145 -14.42 -0.74 -11.06
N LEU A 146 -14.75 0.33 -10.33
CA LEU A 146 -15.21 1.59 -10.94
C LEU A 146 -14.15 2.21 -11.86
N TRP A 147 -12.89 2.21 -11.44
CA TRP A 147 -11.80 2.70 -12.26
C TRP A 147 -11.49 1.81 -13.46
N LEU A 148 -11.70 0.51 -13.36
CA LEU A 148 -11.56 -0.39 -14.50
C LEU A 148 -12.62 -0.07 -15.56
N GLU A 149 -13.86 0.11 -15.15
CA GLU A 149 -14.96 0.49 -16.04
C GLU A 149 -14.74 1.88 -16.68
N LEU A 150 -14.24 2.84 -15.91
CA LEU A 150 -13.93 4.18 -16.42
C LEU A 150 -12.79 4.13 -17.44
N GLU A 151 -11.73 3.39 -17.15
CA GLU A 151 -10.58 3.23 -18.03
C GLU A 151 -10.93 2.54 -19.36
N ASP A 152 -11.85 1.57 -19.32
CA ASP A 152 -12.37 0.91 -20.53
C ASP A 152 -13.08 1.89 -21.46
N LYS A 153 -13.86 2.82 -20.89
CA LYS A 153 -14.60 3.85 -21.64
C LYS A 153 -13.73 5.06 -22.01
N MET A 154 -12.73 5.36 -21.23
CA MET A 154 -11.87 6.54 -21.34
C MET A 154 -10.41 6.18 -21.05
N PRO A 155 -9.70 5.53 -21.99
CA PRO A 155 -8.33 5.08 -21.80
C PRO A 155 -7.38 6.20 -21.37
N GLY A 156 -6.47 5.89 -20.44
CA GLY A 156 -5.48 6.83 -19.90
C GLY A 156 -5.96 7.63 -18.67
N ARG A 157 -7.22 7.54 -18.27
CA ARG A 157 -7.77 8.36 -17.18
C ARG A 157 -7.20 8.05 -15.81
N LYS A 158 -6.78 6.83 -15.55
CA LYS A 158 -6.08 6.50 -14.30
C LYS A 158 -4.79 7.30 -14.18
N MET A 159 -3.99 7.30 -15.25
CA MET A 159 -2.72 8.02 -15.28
C MET A 159 -2.94 9.54 -15.20
N ASP A 160 -3.86 10.09 -15.99
CA ASP A 160 -4.18 11.51 -15.98
C ASP A 160 -4.62 11.99 -14.59
N PHE A 161 -5.48 11.22 -13.93
CA PHE A 161 -5.98 11.54 -12.59
C PHE A 161 -4.86 11.54 -11.55
N TYR A 162 -4.03 10.49 -11.53
CA TYR A 162 -2.97 10.37 -10.54
C TYR A 162 -1.83 11.36 -10.80
N HIS A 163 -1.41 11.53 -12.04
CA HIS A 163 -0.35 12.46 -12.43
C HIS A 163 -0.80 13.92 -12.19
N GLY A 164 -2.02 14.25 -12.60
CA GLY A 164 -2.59 15.58 -12.34
C GLY A 164 -2.68 15.90 -10.84
N PHE A 165 -2.98 14.90 -10.00
CA PHE A 165 -2.93 15.06 -8.56
C PHE A 165 -1.49 15.32 -8.07
N LEU A 166 -0.50 14.54 -8.50
CA LEU A 166 0.89 14.73 -8.08
C LEU A 166 1.44 16.10 -8.46
N GLU A 167 1.10 16.61 -9.64
CA GLU A 167 1.62 17.88 -10.14
C GLU A 167 0.90 19.11 -9.55
N ARG A 168 -0.41 19.03 -9.37
CA ARG A 168 -1.26 20.18 -9.05
C ARG A 168 -1.99 20.08 -7.72
N GLY A 169 -2.52 18.89 -7.41
CA GLY A 169 -3.31 18.68 -6.20
C GLY A 169 -2.46 18.57 -4.95
N LYS A 170 -1.47 17.70 -4.96
CA LYS A 170 -0.61 17.44 -3.80
C LYS A 170 0.07 18.70 -3.26
N PRO A 171 0.69 19.57 -4.07
CA PRO A 171 1.31 20.80 -3.57
C PRO A 171 0.32 21.72 -2.83
N ALA A 172 -0.93 21.76 -3.26
CA ALA A 172 -1.96 22.57 -2.59
C ALA A 172 -2.27 22.04 -1.17
N PHE A 173 -2.34 20.72 -0.99
CA PHE A 173 -2.55 20.11 0.34
C PHE A 173 -1.32 20.28 1.24
N GLN A 174 -0.11 20.14 0.72
CA GLN A 174 1.13 20.35 1.48
C GLN A 174 1.28 21.78 1.98
N SER A 175 0.90 22.76 1.17
CA SER A 175 0.93 24.17 1.57
C SER A 175 -0.06 24.49 2.70
N ALA A 176 -1.20 23.82 2.74
CA ALA A 176 -2.19 23.97 3.81
C ALA A 176 -1.70 23.41 5.16
N GLU A 177 -1.07 22.22 5.15
CA GLU A 177 -0.53 21.60 6.37
C GLU A 177 0.62 22.39 7.01
N GLN A 178 1.47 23.01 6.21
CA GLN A 178 2.55 23.88 6.73
C GLN A 178 2.04 25.09 7.51
N GLN A 179 0.78 25.49 7.29
CA GLN A 179 0.15 26.60 8.03
C GLN A 179 -0.48 26.15 9.36
N GLU A 180 -0.81 24.86 9.51
CA GLU A 180 -1.44 24.31 10.71
C GLU A 180 -0.47 23.60 11.66
N GLY A 181 0.83 23.77 11.52
CA GLY A 181 1.95 23.21 12.31
C GLY A 181 1.57 22.38 13.54
N ASP A 182 1.15 21.13 13.33
CA ASP A 182 0.87 20.20 14.43
C ASP A 182 2.18 19.79 15.11
N VAL A 183 2.42 20.34 16.28
CA VAL A 183 3.46 19.84 17.19
C VAL A 183 2.95 18.49 17.73
N LEU A 184 3.52 17.40 17.23
CA LEU A 184 3.24 16.06 17.77
C LEU A 184 3.57 16.04 19.27
N SER A 185 2.55 15.85 20.10
CA SER A 185 2.72 15.63 21.53
C SER A 185 3.12 14.18 21.80
N PRO A 186 4.05 13.90 22.71
CA PRO A 186 4.34 12.52 23.12
C PRO A 186 3.09 11.81 23.61
N CYS A 187 2.92 10.53 23.22
CA CYS A 187 1.82 9.72 23.71
C CYS A 187 1.91 9.57 25.23
N THR A 188 0.87 9.94 25.96
CA THR A 188 0.83 9.82 27.44
C THR A 188 0.64 8.40 27.94
N ARG A 189 0.48 7.40 27.04
CA ARG A 189 0.22 5.98 27.38
C ARG A 189 1.40 5.04 27.09
N CYS A 190 2.42 5.47 26.39
CA CYS A 190 3.65 4.75 26.11
C CYS A 190 4.81 5.77 26.09
#